data_227dc937762d2c67a5f27706ca1c46f7
#
_entry.id   227dc937762d2c67a5f27706ca1c46f7
#
_cell.length_a   1.000
_cell.length_b   1.000
_cell.length_c   1.000
_cell.angle_alpha   90.00
_cell.angle_beta   90.00
_cell.angle_gamma   90.00
#
_symmetry.space_group_name_H-M   'P 1'
#
loop_
_entity.id
_entity.type
_entity.pdbx_description
1 polymer ?
#
loop_
_entity_poly.entity_id
_entity_poly.type
_entity_poly.pdbx_seq_one_letter_code
_entity_poly.pdbx_strand_id
1 'polypeptide(L)'
;DILILDEPTGELDPASSVQIFSLLKKLNEEKGITVVIAEQKIMLLCEYVKKLIVLEKGNCVHYGEIRSTLTHQKEMEEAGINCPRVLTLTGEMMKQNLIPSSFSKEDRICLDAKEAASFIKKCI
;
A
#
# COMPACT_ATOMS: atom_id res chain seq x y z
N ASP A 1 18.01 -16.22 0.67
CA ASP A 1 16.81 -17.08 0.71
C ASP A 1 15.59 -16.26 0.30
N ILE A 2 14.62 -16.93 -0.36
CA ILE A 2 13.35 -16.34 -0.82
C ILE A 2 12.20 -17.15 -0.25
N LEU A 3 11.23 -16.47 0.36
CA LEU A 3 9.98 -17.04 0.84
C LEU A 3 8.83 -16.49 -0.03
N ILE A 4 8.07 -17.39 -0.65
CA ILE A 4 6.92 -17.04 -1.50
C ILE A 4 5.65 -17.56 -0.82
N LEU A 5 4.66 -16.69 -0.64
CA LEU A 5 3.40 -16.97 0.02
C LEU A 5 2.23 -16.52 -0.85
N ASP A 6 1.24 -17.38 -0.95
CA ASP A 6 -0.01 -17.10 -1.68
C ASP A 6 -1.17 -17.02 -0.67
N GLU A 7 -1.78 -15.85 -0.57
CA GLU A 7 -2.87 -15.50 0.36
C GLU A 7 -2.68 -16.00 1.80
N PRO A 8 -1.51 -15.74 2.44
CA PRO A 8 -1.19 -16.33 3.74
C PRO A 8 -2.15 -15.89 4.88
N THR A 9 -2.98 -14.88 4.62
CA THR A 9 -3.94 -14.37 5.61
C THR A 9 -5.40 -14.50 5.16
N GLY A 10 -5.69 -15.22 4.08
CA GLY A 10 -7.02 -15.32 3.48
C GLY A 10 -8.12 -15.71 4.48
N GLU A 11 -7.89 -16.75 5.25
CA GLU A 11 -8.83 -17.30 6.24
C GLU A 11 -8.63 -16.76 7.67
N LEU A 12 -7.74 -15.78 7.88
CA LEU A 12 -7.42 -15.28 9.20
C LEU A 12 -8.22 -14.02 9.55
N ASP A 13 -8.53 -13.89 10.84
CA ASP A 13 -9.05 -12.65 11.40
C ASP A 13 -8.01 -11.51 11.32
N PRO A 14 -8.43 -10.23 11.48
CA PRO A 14 -7.54 -9.10 11.33
C PRO A 14 -6.33 -9.12 12.29
N ALA A 15 -6.51 -9.57 13.53
CA ALA A 15 -5.42 -9.59 14.52
C ALA A 15 -4.37 -10.63 14.15
N SER A 16 -4.81 -11.83 13.78
CA SER A 16 -3.94 -12.91 13.30
C SER A 16 -3.21 -12.53 12.01
N SER A 17 -3.89 -11.84 11.09
CA SER A 17 -3.28 -11.33 9.87
C SER A 17 -2.11 -10.37 10.17
N VAL A 18 -2.31 -9.43 11.10
CA VAL A 18 -1.25 -8.50 11.54
C VAL A 18 -0.06 -9.24 12.16
N GLN A 19 -0.32 -10.30 12.95
CA GLN A 19 0.76 -11.10 13.53
C GLN A 19 1.60 -11.81 12.47
N ILE A 20 0.97 -12.38 11.44
CA ILE A 20 1.68 -13.02 10.32
C ILE A 20 2.54 -11.99 9.58
N PHE A 21 2.00 -10.83 9.20
CA PHE A 21 2.76 -9.80 8.52
C PHE A 21 3.91 -9.25 9.38
N SER A 22 3.71 -9.08 10.67
CA SER A 22 4.76 -8.68 11.60
C SER A 22 5.90 -9.70 11.68
N LEU A 23 5.57 -11.00 11.68
CA LEU A 23 6.55 -12.07 11.63
C LEU A 23 7.34 -12.06 10.31
N LEU A 24 6.65 -11.92 9.17
CA LEU A 24 7.28 -11.86 7.85
C LEU A 24 8.23 -10.66 7.73
N LYS A 25 7.81 -9.50 8.23
CA LYS A 25 8.66 -8.30 8.32
C LYS A 25 9.92 -8.57 9.14
N LYS A 26 9.77 -9.20 10.30
CA LYS A 26 10.90 -9.57 11.17
C LYS A 26 11.86 -10.54 10.48
N LEU A 27 11.36 -11.55 9.77
CA LEU A 27 12.18 -12.46 8.96
C LEU A 27 12.96 -11.72 7.87
N ASN A 28 12.32 -10.75 7.20
CA ASN A 28 13.00 -9.92 6.20
C ASN A 28 14.09 -9.05 6.83
N GLU A 29 13.79 -8.35 7.93
CA GLU A 29 14.70 -7.37 8.54
C GLU A 29 15.84 -8.03 9.31
N GLU A 30 15.58 -9.11 10.07
CA GLU A 30 16.58 -9.74 10.93
C GLU A 30 17.36 -10.88 10.24
N LYS A 31 16.74 -11.57 9.31
CA LYS A 31 17.34 -12.74 8.62
C LYS A 31 17.73 -12.46 7.17
N GLY A 32 17.39 -11.29 6.63
CA GLY A 32 17.67 -10.95 5.24
C GLY A 32 16.90 -11.79 4.22
N ILE A 33 15.82 -12.45 4.63
CA ILE A 33 14.99 -13.28 3.73
C ILE A 33 14.17 -12.34 2.83
N THR A 34 14.24 -12.54 1.52
CA THR A 34 13.32 -11.87 0.60
C THR A 34 11.96 -12.52 0.68
N VAL A 35 10.93 -11.73 1.00
CA VAL A 35 9.55 -12.23 1.11
C VAL A 35 8.72 -11.71 -0.05
N VAL A 36 8.08 -12.61 -0.78
CA VAL A 36 7.14 -12.32 -1.87
C VAL A 36 5.77 -12.82 -1.44
N ILE A 37 4.77 -11.95 -1.44
CA ILE A 37 3.42 -12.25 -0.97
C ILE A 37 2.41 -11.89 -2.05
N ALA A 38 1.58 -12.84 -2.48
CA ALA A 38 0.33 -12.55 -3.18
C ALA A 38 -0.78 -12.37 -2.13
N GLU A 39 -1.43 -11.20 -2.09
CA GLU A 39 -2.44 -10.88 -1.07
C GLU A 39 -3.42 -9.83 -1.61
N GLN A 40 -4.69 -9.93 -1.21
CA GLN A 40 -5.74 -8.99 -1.60
C GLN A 40 -5.99 -7.90 -0.55
N LYS A 41 -5.50 -8.07 0.68
CA LYS A 41 -5.66 -7.11 1.77
C LYS A 41 -4.69 -5.94 1.61
N ILE A 42 -4.99 -5.04 0.68
CA ILE A 42 -4.12 -3.91 0.31
C ILE A 42 -3.67 -3.06 1.52
N MET A 43 -4.51 -2.94 2.55
CA MET A 43 -4.15 -2.20 3.77
C MET A 43 -2.95 -2.79 4.50
N LEU A 44 -2.88 -4.13 4.58
CA LEU A 44 -1.71 -4.83 5.14
C LEU A 44 -0.49 -4.65 4.25
N LEU A 45 -0.66 -4.77 2.93
CA LEU A 45 0.44 -4.52 2.00
C LEU A 45 0.99 -3.09 2.17
N CYS A 46 0.13 -2.08 2.28
CA CYS A 46 0.55 -0.70 2.50
C CYS A 46 1.38 -0.49 3.77
N GLU A 47 1.10 -1.24 4.82
CA GLU A 47 1.79 -1.12 6.10
C GLU A 47 3.13 -1.89 6.16
N TYR A 48 3.23 -3.01 5.44
CA TYR A 48 4.33 -3.96 5.64
C TYR A 48 5.28 -4.10 4.47
N VAL A 49 4.86 -3.81 3.22
CA VAL A 49 5.71 -4.05 2.05
C VAL A 49 6.39 -2.77 1.55
N LYS A 50 7.53 -2.93 0.89
CA LYS A 50 8.30 -1.84 0.30
C LYS A 50 7.96 -1.64 -1.17
N LYS A 51 7.69 -2.74 -1.89
CA LYS A 51 7.41 -2.75 -3.33
C LYS A 51 6.11 -3.48 -3.61
N LEU A 52 5.42 -3.02 -4.64
CA LEU A 52 4.18 -3.61 -5.12
C LEU A 52 4.34 -4.09 -6.56
N ILE A 53 3.76 -5.24 -6.83
CA ILE A 53 3.52 -5.75 -8.19
C ILE A 53 2.02 -5.82 -8.36
N VAL A 54 1.49 -5.18 -9.39
CA VAL A 54 0.07 -5.25 -9.74
C VAL A 54 -0.09 -6.14 -10.95
N LEU A 55 -0.88 -7.20 -10.80
CA LEU A 55 -1.18 -8.15 -11.85
C LEU A 55 -2.62 -7.99 -12.34
N GLU A 56 -2.80 -7.89 -13.66
CA GLU A 56 -4.10 -7.91 -14.30
C GLU A 56 -4.09 -8.88 -15.48
N LYS A 57 -5.02 -9.84 -15.48
CA LYS A 57 -5.18 -10.84 -16.57
C LYS A 57 -3.85 -11.53 -16.96
N GLY A 58 -3.04 -11.85 -15.94
CA GLY A 58 -1.75 -12.51 -16.13
C GLY A 58 -0.59 -11.61 -16.54
N ASN A 59 -0.81 -10.31 -16.64
CA ASN A 59 0.22 -9.33 -16.98
C ASN A 59 0.60 -8.48 -15.77
N CYS A 60 1.88 -8.11 -15.67
CA CYS A 60 2.34 -7.12 -14.71
C CYS A 60 2.04 -5.73 -15.28
N VAL A 61 1.08 -5.02 -14.69
CA VAL A 61 0.69 -3.66 -15.15
C VAL A 61 1.44 -2.58 -14.41
N HIS A 62 1.79 -2.79 -13.13
CA HIS A 62 2.63 -1.91 -12.35
C HIS A 62 3.63 -2.70 -11.50
N TYR A 63 4.84 -2.15 -11.36
CA TYR A 63 5.87 -2.63 -10.45
C TYR A 63 6.71 -1.46 -9.94
N GLY A 64 6.89 -1.37 -8.65
CA GLY A 64 7.75 -0.34 -8.07
C GLY A 64 7.57 -0.16 -6.56
N GLU A 65 8.15 0.90 -6.04
CA GLU A 65 7.94 1.33 -4.66
C GLU A 65 6.45 1.57 -4.41
N ILE A 66 5.98 1.22 -3.22
CA ILE A 66 4.55 1.23 -2.91
C ILE A 66 3.91 2.61 -3.14
N ARG A 67 4.56 3.69 -2.73
CA ARG A 67 4.02 5.05 -2.91
C ARG A 67 3.91 5.42 -4.39
N SER A 68 4.94 5.13 -5.16
CA SER A 68 4.95 5.39 -6.61
C SER A 68 3.85 4.59 -7.31
N THR A 69 3.69 3.32 -6.98
CA THR A 69 2.63 2.47 -7.55
C THR A 69 1.24 2.99 -7.19
N LEU A 70 1.02 3.44 -5.97
CA LEU A 70 -0.26 3.98 -5.51
C LEU A 70 -0.62 5.35 -6.12
N THR A 71 0.29 6.03 -6.82
CA THR A 71 -0.07 7.22 -7.62
C THR A 71 -0.97 6.87 -8.80
N HIS A 72 -1.01 5.59 -9.21
CA HIS A 72 -1.86 5.04 -10.27
C HIS A 72 -3.20 4.50 -9.74
N GLN A 73 -3.76 5.15 -8.71
CA GLN A 73 -4.98 4.70 -8.02
C GLN A 73 -6.12 4.34 -8.98
N LYS A 74 -6.37 5.18 -9.98
CA LYS A 74 -7.46 4.97 -10.94
C LYS A 74 -7.28 3.68 -11.74
N GLU A 75 -6.08 3.40 -12.22
CA GLU A 75 -5.76 2.18 -12.96
C GLU A 75 -5.87 0.94 -12.06
N MET A 76 -5.48 1.07 -10.78
CA MET A 76 -5.63 0.00 -9.79
C MET A 76 -7.11 -0.28 -9.50
N GLU A 77 -7.95 0.74 -9.37
CA GLU A 77 -9.40 0.59 -9.17
C GLU A 77 -10.07 -0.05 -10.40
N GLU A 78 -9.67 0.32 -11.61
CA GLU A 78 -10.11 -0.31 -12.87
C GLU A 78 -9.71 -1.80 -12.94
N ALA A 79 -8.54 -2.16 -12.38
CA ALA A 79 -8.09 -3.54 -12.21
C ALA A 79 -8.78 -4.29 -11.04
N GLY A 80 -9.73 -3.66 -10.35
CA GLY A 80 -10.50 -4.25 -9.25
C GLY A 80 -9.79 -4.22 -7.88
N ILE A 81 -8.73 -3.43 -7.74
CA ILE A 81 -8.00 -3.28 -6.48
C ILE A 81 -8.60 -2.16 -5.65
N ASN A 82 -9.07 -2.50 -4.45
CA ASN A 82 -9.61 -1.52 -3.50
C ASN A 82 -8.47 -0.76 -2.81
N CYS A 83 -8.13 0.41 -3.33
CA CYS A 83 -7.11 1.27 -2.73
C CYS A 83 -7.48 1.74 -1.30
N PRO A 84 -6.49 2.04 -0.44
CA PRO A 84 -6.76 2.57 0.89
C PRO A 84 -7.63 3.82 0.86
N ARG A 85 -8.63 3.89 1.75
CA ARG A 85 -9.56 5.04 1.84
C ARG A 85 -8.86 6.38 2.08
N VAL A 86 -7.70 6.36 2.70
CA VAL A 86 -6.89 7.58 2.90
C VAL A 86 -6.44 8.20 1.57
N LEU A 87 -6.26 7.40 0.51
CA LEU A 87 -5.97 7.91 -0.84
C LEU A 87 -7.17 8.62 -1.45
N THR A 88 -8.38 8.12 -1.23
CA THR A 88 -9.61 8.79 -1.66
C THR A 88 -9.73 10.15 -0.99
N LEU A 89 -9.45 10.24 0.31
CA LEU A 89 -9.46 11.51 1.05
C LEU A 89 -8.47 12.52 0.46
N THR A 90 -7.21 12.14 0.28
CA THR A 90 -6.21 13.04 -0.30
C THR A 90 -6.56 13.42 -1.73
N GLY A 91 -7.15 12.50 -2.51
CA GLY A 91 -7.67 12.76 -3.84
C GLY A 91 -8.78 13.82 -3.87
N GLU A 92 -9.74 13.74 -2.94
CA GLU A 92 -10.79 14.76 -2.81
C GLU A 92 -10.24 16.12 -2.36
N MET A 93 -9.30 16.13 -1.42
CA MET A 93 -8.61 17.37 -1.02
C MET A 93 -7.89 18.04 -2.19
N MET A 94 -7.31 17.24 -3.10
CA MET A 94 -6.69 17.77 -4.33
C MET A 94 -7.72 18.43 -5.25
N LYS A 95 -8.86 17.78 -5.48
CA LYS A 95 -9.94 18.33 -6.31
C LYS A 95 -10.46 19.66 -5.79
N GLN A 96 -10.47 19.82 -4.47
CA GLN A 96 -10.90 21.05 -3.78
C GLN A 96 -9.79 22.09 -3.61
N ASN A 97 -8.59 21.86 -4.19
CA ASN A 97 -7.41 22.73 -4.07
C ASN A 97 -6.96 22.98 -2.61
N LEU A 98 -7.21 22.02 -1.71
CA LEU A 98 -6.81 22.10 -0.30
C LEU A 98 -5.37 21.64 -0.06
N ILE A 99 -4.72 21.04 -1.07
CA ILE A 99 -3.33 20.60 -0.97
C ILE A 99 -2.44 21.61 -1.72
N PRO A 100 -1.45 22.22 -1.04
CA PRO A 100 -0.48 23.10 -1.68
C PRO A 100 0.24 22.41 -2.86
N SER A 101 0.49 23.18 -3.91
CA SER A 101 1.19 22.71 -5.13
C SER A 101 2.64 22.31 -4.88
N SER A 102 3.22 22.71 -3.75
CA SER A 102 4.57 22.35 -3.34
C SER A 102 4.77 20.85 -3.04
N PHE A 103 3.68 20.11 -2.78
CA PHE A 103 3.76 18.67 -2.55
C PHE A 103 3.82 17.89 -3.87
N SER A 104 4.78 16.97 -3.99
CA SER A 104 4.86 16.04 -5.12
C SER A 104 3.67 15.05 -5.14
N LYS A 105 3.52 14.30 -6.23
CA LYS A 105 2.48 13.25 -6.30
C LYS A 105 2.68 12.20 -5.20
N GLU A 106 3.92 11.79 -4.97
CA GLU A 106 4.24 10.76 -3.97
C GLU A 106 4.07 11.26 -2.53
N ASP A 107 4.37 12.55 -2.25
CA ASP A 107 4.15 13.16 -0.94
C ASP A 107 2.67 13.17 -0.53
N ARG A 108 1.76 13.09 -1.50
CA ARG A 108 0.30 13.06 -1.29
C ARG A 108 -0.24 11.66 -1.02
N ILE A 109 0.60 10.63 -1.16
CA ILE A 109 0.24 9.23 -0.90
C ILE A 109 0.44 8.95 0.58
N CYS A 110 -0.66 8.82 1.30
CA CYS A 110 -0.68 8.38 2.69
C CYS A 110 -1.02 6.90 2.75
N LEU A 111 -0.21 6.11 3.43
CA LEU A 111 -0.39 4.66 3.52
C LEU A 111 -1.32 4.25 4.66
N ASP A 112 -1.44 5.10 5.68
CA ASP A 112 -2.30 4.88 6.84
C ASP A 112 -2.95 6.18 7.36
N ALA A 113 -3.82 6.04 8.36
CA ALA A 113 -4.53 7.16 8.96
C ALA A 113 -3.61 8.13 9.73
N LYS A 114 -2.49 7.67 10.28
CA LYS A 114 -1.52 8.52 11.02
C LYS A 114 -0.77 9.42 10.04
N GLU A 115 -0.33 8.85 8.93
CA GLU A 115 0.30 9.63 7.85
C GLU A 115 -0.68 10.65 7.29
N ALA A 116 -1.94 10.25 7.02
CA ALA A 116 -2.97 11.17 6.53
C ALA A 116 -3.23 12.33 7.52
N ALA A 117 -3.35 12.05 8.81
CA ALA A 117 -3.52 13.07 9.82
C ALA A 117 -2.32 14.05 9.88
N SER A 118 -1.10 13.53 9.79
CA SER A 118 0.12 14.34 9.75
C SER A 118 0.21 15.17 8.47
N PHE A 119 -0.18 14.61 7.35
CA PHE A 119 -0.20 15.30 6.06
C PHE A 119 -1.22 16.44 6.06
N ILE A 120 -2.45 16.18 6.52
CA ILE A 120 -3.52 17.20 6.61
C ILE A 120 -3.08 18.37 7.47
N LYS A 121 -2.45 18.12 8.63
CA LYS A 121 -1.90 19.17 9.49
C LYS A 121 -0.89 20.08 8.80
N LYS A 122 -0.16 19.56 7.81
CA LYS A 122 0.80 20.36 7.00
C LYS A 122 0.12 21.17 5.91
N CYS A 123 -1.10 20.78 5.50
CA CYS A 123 -1.87 21.47 4.47
C CYS A 123 -2.71 22.63 5.03
N ILE A 124 -3.03 22.59 6.32
CA ILE A 124 -3.81 23.61 7.04
C ILE A 124 -2.87 24.61 7.72
#